data_defa17e8b3d82f23e0d7f2fd98dbfb2a
#
_entry.id   defa17e8b3d82f23e0d7f2fd98dbfb2a
#
_cell.length_a   1.000
_cell.length_b   1.000
_cell.length_c   1.000
_cell.angle_alpha   90.00
_cell.angle_beta   90.00
_cell.angle_gamma   90.00
#
_symmetry.space_group_name_H-M   'P 1'
#
loop_
_entity.id
_entity.type
_entity.pdbx_description
1 polymer ?
#
loop_
_entity_poly.entity_id
_entity_poly.type
_entity_poly.pdbx_seq_one_letter_code
_entity_poly.pdbx_strand_id
1 'polypeptide(L)'
;LTEWNRGPSSLYEMRGLFYFTKMEASVTMREITVYNTMTRQKEVFNPVTPGEAKMYVCGVTPYNHPHIGNARPFVTWDVIRRYMKHVGYKVTYVQNFTDVDDKIINTSNGEGVSWDTIANRYIDSYFEVMDALGVQRADMYPRVSTHIDDIIAMIKTLIDKGYAYELDGDVYY
;
A
#
# COMPACT_ATOMS: atom_id res chain seq x y z
N LEU A 1 -53.54 -57.43 -10.57
CA LEU A 1 -52.24 -58.00 -10.41
C LEU A 1 -51.22 -56.86 -10.56
N THR A 2 -50.55 -56.30 -9.65
CA THR A 2 -50.22 -56.50 -8.28
C THR A 2 -49.71 -55.15 -7.77
N GLU A 3 -50.22 -54.76 -6.65
CA GLU A 3 -49.72 -53.66 -5.82
C GLU A 3 -48.22 -53.76 -5.64
N TRP A 4 -47.51 -52.67 -5.85
CA TRP A 4 -46.26 -52.39 -5.15
C TRP A 4 -46.41 -51.13 -4.31
N ASN A 5 -46.52 -51.46 -3.11
CA ASN A 5 -46.68 -50.81 -1.88
C ASN A 5 -45.86 -49.53 -1.74
N ARG A 6 -46.48 -48.50 -1.21
CA ARG A 6 -45.91 -47.27 -0.72
C ARG A 6 -44.90 -47.58 0.39
N GLY A 7 -43.65 -47.30 0.15
CA GLY A 7 -42.67 -47.15 1.22
C GLY A 7 -42.98 -45.90 2.04
N PRO A 8 -42.66 -45.88 3.33
CA PRO A 8 -43.10 -44.81 4.25
C PRO A 8 -42.44 -43.48 3.93
N SER A 9 -43.27 -42.49 3.78
CA SER A 9 -42.93 -41.08 3.85
C SER A 9 -42.55 -40.74 5.29
N SER A 10 -41.28 -40.89 5.61
CA SER A 10 -40.69 -40.26 6.76
C SER A 10 -39.23 -40.01 6.47
N LEU A 11 -38.97 -39.03 5.60
CA LEU A 11 -37.76 -38.24 5.73
C LEU A 11 -37.89 -37.54 7.07
N TYR A 12 -37.45 -38.24 8.08
CA TYR A 12 -37.22 -37.64 9.38
C TYR A 12 -36.35 -36.41 9.18
N GLU A 13 -36.94 -35.29 9.52
CA GLU A 13 -36.25 -34.07 9.84
C GLU A 13 -35.08 -34.37 10.80
N MET A 14 -33.95 -34.72 10.23
CA MET A 14 -32.69 -34.51 10.92
C MET A 14 -32.42 -33.01 10.89
N ARG A 15 -33.18 -32.26 11.64
CA ARG A 15 -32.76 -30.97 12.15
C ARG A 15 -31.61 -31.26 13.14
N GLY A 16 -30.48 -31.66 12.59
CA GLY A 16 -29.22 -31.53 13.26
C GLY A 16 -28.99 -30.05 13.52
N LEU A 17 -29.31 -29.63 14.72
CA LEU A 17 -29.00 -28.32 15.26
C LEU A 17 -27.49 -28.21 15.32
N PHE A 18 -26.86 -27.89 14.17
CA PHE A 18 -25.50 -27.41 14.17
C PHE A 18 -25.55 -26.04 14.85
N TYR A 19 -25.42 -26.05 16.19
CA TYR A 19 -24.93 -24.91 16.90
C TYR A 19 -23.49 -24.72 16.41
N PHE A 20 -23.29 -23.97 15.34
CA PHE A 20 -22.09 -23.22 15.16
C PHE A 20 -22.09 -22.21 16.30
N THR A 21 -21.62 -22.61 17.46
CA THR A 21 -21.09 -21.65 18.38
C THR A 21 -20.04 -20.91 17.56
N LYS A 22 -20.35 -19.64 17.29
CA LYS A 22 -19.39 -18.68 16.78
C LYS A 22 -18.28 -18.69 17.82
N MET A 23 -17.31 -19.59 17.66
CA MET A 23 -16.04 -19.44 18.33
C MET A 23 -15.52 -18.12 17.81
N GLU A 24 -15.71 -17.07 18.60
CA GLU A 24 -14.84 -15.92 18.53
C GLU A 24 -13.46 -16.45 18.91
N ALA A 25 -12.81 -17.07 17.92
CA ALA A 25 -11.40 -17.28 18.03
C ALA A 25 -10.85 -15.86 18.18
N SER A 26 -10.47 -15.50 19.38
CA SER A 26 -9.59 -14.37 19.61
C SER A 26 -8.39 -14.68 18.74
N VAL A 27 -8.33 -14.05 17.56
CA VAL A 27 -7.16 -14.12 16.70
C VAL A 27 -6.08 -13.43 17.51
N THR A 28 -5.35 -14.21 18.30
CA THR A 28 -4.17 -13.71 18.98
C THR A 28 -3.22 -13.33 17.87
N MET A 29 -3.14 -12.04 17.60
CA MET A 29 -2.28 -11.53 16.54
C MET A 29 -0.86 -11.97 16.86
N ARG A 30 -0.21 -12.64 15.92
CA ARG A 30 1.18 -13.08 16.10
C ARG A 30 2.05 -11.85 16.26
N GLU A 31 2.94 -11.89 17.23
CA GLU A 31 3.96 -10.86 17.40
C GLU A 31 4.83 -10.79 16.13
N ILE A 32 4.87 -9.60 15.54
CA ILE A 32 5.71 -9.30 14.38
C ILE A 32 6.86 -8.44 14.87
N THR A 33 8.09 -8.83 14.52
CA THR A 33 9.26 -8.01 14.77
C THR A 33 9.74 -7.37 13.46
N VAL A 34 10.08 -6.09 13.53
CA VAL A 34 10.61 -5.31 12.40
C VAL A 34 11.95 -4.67 12.81
N TYR A 35 12.84 -4.51 11.84
CA TYR A 35 14.06 -3.74 12.08
C TYR A 35 13.74 -2.24 12.05
N ASN A 36 13.97 -1.56 13.17
CA ASN A 36 13.80 -0.13 13.28
C ASN A 36 15.13 0.57 13.02
N THR A 37 15.20 1.34 11.94
CA THR A 37 16.41 2.05 11.53
C THR A 37 16.81 3.15 12.53
N MET A 38 15.85 3.74 13.24
CA MET A 38 16.11 4.76 14.26
C MET A 38 16.90 4.21 15.45
N THR A 39 16.47 3.05 15.96
CA THR A 39 17.10 2.39 17.11
C THR A 39 18.18 1.38 16.69
N ARG A 40 18.24 1.03 15.39
CA ARG A 40 19.11 0.01 14.81
C ARG A 40 18.95 -1.38 15.43
N GLN A 41 17.74 -1.70 15.88
CA GLN A 41 17.40 -2.96 16.52
C GLN A 41 16.13 -3.58 15.91
N LYS A 42 15.96 -4.88 16.09
CA LYS A 42 14.69 -5.55 15.84
C LYS A 42 13.77 -5.30 17.02
N GLU A 43 12.60 -4.76 16.74
CA GLU A 43 11.60 -4.40 17.75
C GLU A 43 10.25 -5.01 17.39
N VAL A 44 9.43 -5.24 18.40
CA VAL A 44 8.04 -5.64 18.19
C VAL A 44 7.29 -4.51 17.50
N PHE A 45 6.57 -4.86 16.43
CA PHE A 45 5.71 -3.91 15.75
C PHE A 45 4.50 -3.56 16.63
N ASN A 46 4.48 -2.35 17.13
CA ASN A 46 3.39 -1.80 17.92
C ASN A 46 2.58 -0.82 17.07
N PRO A 47 1.39 -1.19 16.59
CA PRO A 47 0.58 -0.29 15.77
C PRO A 47 0.01 0.85 16.61
N VAL A 48 -0.11 2.05 16.04
CA VAL A 48 -0.72 3.22 16.67
C VAL A 48 -2.18 2.95 17.05
N THR A 49 -2.89 2.23 16.18
CA THR A 49 -4.26 1.76 16.44
C THR A 49 -4.22 0.24 16.52
N PRO A 50 -4.65 -0.39 17.62
CA PRO A 50 -4.68 -1.84 17.74
C PRO A 50 -5.39 -2.50 16.56
N GLY A 51 -4.76 -3.50 15.96
CA GLY A 51 -5.31 -4.24 14.82
C GLY A 51 -5.16 -3.56 13.46
N GLU A 52 -4.63 -2.32 13.38
CA GLU A 52 -4.40 -1.63 12.10
C GLU A 52 -2.90 -1.48 11.83
N ALA A 53 -2.48 -1.79 10.61
CA ALA A 53 -1.14 -1.50 10.12
C ALA A 53 -1.21 -0.48 8.98
N LYS A 54 -0.69 0.71 9.22
CA LYS A 54 -0.60 1.77 8.22
C LYS A 54 0.82 1.82 7.68
N MET A 55 0.96 1.64 6.37
CA MET A 55 2.25 1.56 5.69
C MET A 55 2.34 2.66 4.64
N TYR A 56 3.41 3.43 4.69
CA TYR A 56 3.77 4.36 3.64
C TYR A 56 5.10 3.91 3.01
N VAL A 57 5.10 3.76 1.71
CA VAL A 57 6.30 3.37 0.95
C VAL A 57 6.59 4.43 -0.09
N CYS A 58 7.81 4.95 -0.08
CA CYS A 58 8.26 5.86 -1.12
C CYS A 58 8.19 5.18 -2.48
N GLY A 59 7.50 5.81 -3.42
CA GLY A 59 7.30 5.29 -4.77
C GLY A 59 8.46 5.61 -5.70
N VAL A 60 8.17 5.65 -6.98
CA VAL A 60 9.16 5.94 -8.02
C VAL A 60 9.02 7.37 -8.54
N THR A 61 10.11 7.90 -9.09
CA THR A 61 10.12 9.04 -10.01
C THR A 61 9.89 8.50 -11.42
N PRO A 62 8.75 8.72 -12.05
CA PRO A 62 8.38 8.10 -13.33
C PRO A 62 8.95 8.88 -14.51
N TYR A 63 10.24 8.72 -14.78
CA TYR A 63 10.94 9.35 -15.91
C TYR A 63 11.47 8.35 -16.93
N ASN A 64 11.41 7.05 -16.62
CA ASN A 64 11.85 5.95 -17.48
C ASN A 64 11.13 4.64 -17.09
N HIS A 65 11.22 3.62 -17.93
CA HIS A 65 10.70 2.29 -17.64
C HIS A 65 11.32 1.73 -16.37
N PRO A 66 10.53 1.07 -15.50
CA PRO A 66 11.07 0.45 -14.30
C PRO A 66 11.97 -0.74 -14.65
N HIS A 67 13.06 -0.87 -13.91
CA HIS A 67 13.95 -2.02 -13.97
C HIS A 67 13.84 -2.85 -12.68
N ILE A 68 14.48 -4.02 -12.64
CA ILE A 68 14.39 -4.96 -11.51
C ILE A 68 14.75 -4.32 -10.17
N GLY A 69 15.67 -3.37 -10.15
CA GLY A 69 16.03 -2.62 -8.94
C GLY A 69 14.86 -1.79 -8.39
N ASN A 70 14.00 -1.23 -9.27
CA ASN A 70 12.79 -0.53 -8.86
C ASN A 70 11.71 -1.51 -8.37
N ALA A 71 11.60 -2.71 -8.96
CA ALA A 71 10.60 -3.69 -8.59
C ALA A 71 10.86 -4.33 -7.22
N ARG A 72 12.12 -4.51 -6.85
CA ARG A 72 12.55 -5.20 -5.62
C ARG A 72 11.84 -4.68 -4.35
N PRO A 73 11.83 -3.39 -4.02
CA PRO A 73 11.14 -2.91 -2.82
C PRO A 73 9.65 -3.19 -2.86
N PHE A 74 8.97 -3.02 -3.99
CA PHE A 74 7.52 -3.19 -4.08
C PHE A 74 7.10 -4.64 -3.94
N VAL A 75 7.84 -5.59 -4.50
CA VAL A 75 7.63 -7.04 -4.27
C VAL A 75 7.85 -7.37 -2.78
N THR A 76 8.89 -6.84 -2.15
CA THR A 76 9.17 -7.07 -0.73
C THR A 76 8.05 -6.54 0.15
N TRP A 77 7.59 -5.30 -0.10
CA TRP A 77 6.51 -4.69 0.67
C TRP A 77 5.16 -5.35 0.42
N ASP A 78 4.94 -5.88 -0.78
CA ASP A 78 3.72 -6.65 -1.06
C ASP A 78 3.67 -7.96 -0.25
N VAL A 79 4.79 -8.67 -0.11
CA VAL A 79 4.87 -9.85 0.75
C VAL A 79 4.59 -9.48 2.21
N ILE A 80 5.19 -8.41 2.72
CA ILE A 80 4.98 -7.95 4.09
C ILE A 80 3.51 -7.57 4.31
N ARG A 81 2.91 -6.81 3.38
CA ARG A 81 1.50 -6.42 3.44
C ARG A 81 0.56 -7.64 3.47
N ARG A 82 0.79 -8.62 2.59
CA ARG A 82 0.01 -9.87 2.55
C ARG A 82 0.15 -10.66 3.85
N TYR A 83 1.35 -10.75 4.38
CA TYR A 83 1.59 -11.41 5.66
C TYR A 83 0.87 -10.71 6.81
N MET A 84 0.95 -9.39 6.91
CA MET A 84 0.23 -8.64 7.93
C MET A 84 -1.29 -8.86 7.84
N LYS A 85 -1.86 -8.85 6.63
CA LYS A 85 -3.28 -9.20 6.43
C LYS A 85 -3.58 -10.63 6.87
N HIS A 86 -2.70 -11.57 6.54
CA HIS A 86 -2.86 -12.99 6.90
C HIS A 86 -2.90 -13.21 8.41
N VAL A 87 -2.11 -12.47 9.17
CA VAL A 87 -2.09 -12.58 10.64
C VAL A 87 -3.12 -11.67 11.33
N GLY A 88 -4.04 -11.07 10.59
CA GLY A 88 -5.23 -10.41 11.11
C GLY A 88 -5.18 -8.89 11.19
N TYR A 89 -4.12 -8.23 10.71
CA TYR A 89 -4.11 -6.77 10.63
C TYR A 89 -5.00 -6.24 9.50
N LYS A 90 -5.74 -5.18 9.77
CA LYS A 90 -6.30 -4.32 8.72
C LYS A 90 -5.18 -3.43 8.19
N VAL A 91 -4.72 -3.72 6.97
CA VAL A 91 -3.58 -3.00 6.38
C VAL A 91 -4.08 -1.90 5.45
N THR A 92 -3.58 -0.69 5.65
CA THR A 92 -3.67 0.42 4.71
C THR A 92 -2.28 0.68 4.14
N TYR A 93 -2.13 0.56 2.83
CA TYR A 93 -0.86 0.70 2.14
C TYR A 93 -0.92 1.89 1.17
N VAL A 94 -0.05 2.86 1.38
CA VAL A 94 0.06 4.08 0.58
C VAL A 94 1.43 4.11 -0.07
N GLN A 95 1.46 4.41 -1.38
CA GLN A 95 2.67 4.57 -2.15
C GLN A 95 2.53 5.81 -3.04
N ASN A 96 3.47 6.74 -2.96
CA ASN A 96 3.41 7.95 -3.78
C ASN A 96 4.03 7.76 -5.17
N PHE A 97 3.80 8.75 -6.04
CA PHE A 97 4.61 9.01 -7.21
C PHE A 97 5.25 10.39 -7.09
N THR A 98 6.56 10.47 -7.28
CA THR A 98 7.27 11.74 -7.40
C THR A 98 7.22 12.17 -8.87
N ASP A 99 6.04 12.63 -9.28
CA ASP A 99 5.72 12.96 -10.67
C ASP A 99 6.11 14.39 -11.07
N VAL A 100 6.74 15.14 -10.17
CA VAL A 100 7.42 16.41 -10.42
C VAL A 100 8.85 16.29 -9.93
N ASP A 101 9.82 16.28 -10.85
CA ASP A 101 11.25 16.07 -10.58
C ASP A 101 12.07 16.53 -11.78
N ASP A 102 13.29 16.98 -11.57
CA ASP A 102 14.21 17.43 -12.62
C ASP A 102 14.44 16.39 -13.72
N LYS A 103 14.46 15.10 -13.36
CA LYS A 103 14.60 14.01 -14.33
C LYS A 103 13.43 13.95 -15.31
N ILE A 104 12.21 14.16 -14.82
CA ILE A 104 11.02 14.21 -15.66
C ILE A 104 11.06 15.45 -16.57
N ILE A 105 11.41 16.61 -16.02
CA ILE A 105 11.52 17.87 -16.74
C ILE A 105 12.58 17.76 -17.85
N ASN A 106 13.77 17.21 -17.52
CA ASN A 106 14.84 17.03 -18.49
C ASN A 106 14.44 16.04 -19.60
N THR A 107 13.76 14.95 -19.27
CA THR A 107 13.25 13.99 -20.27
C THR A 107 12.21 14.66 -21.16
N SER A 108 11.27 15.43 -20.61
CA SER A 108 10.24 16.14 -21.35
C SER A 108 10.82 17.18 -22.31
N ASN A 109 11.81 17.94 -21.86
CA ASN A 109 12.53 18.89 -22.71
C ASN A 109 13.27 18.19 -23.86
N GLY A 110 13.90 17.04 -23.60
CA GLY A 110 14.60 16.25 -24.62
C GLY A 110 13.67 15.65 -25.67
N GLU A 111 12.44 15.28 -25.28
CA GLU A 111 11.43 14.73 -26.20
C GLU A 111 10.49 15.79 -26.80
N GLY A 112 10.52 17.03 -26.31
CA GLY A 112 9.62 18.10 -26.78
C GLY A 112 8.15 17.89 -26.42
N VAL A 113 7.88 17.22 -25.30
CA VAL A 113 6.53 16.96 -24.77
C VAL A 113 6.36 17.56 -23.38
N SER A 114 5.14 17.63 -22.85
CA SER A 114 4.91 18.12 -21.50
C SER A 114 5.40 17.12 -20.43
N TRP A 115 5.79 17.63 -19.27
CA TRP A 115 6.28 16.80 -18.15
C TRP A 115 5.23 15.79 -17.66
N ASP A 116 3.96 16.15 -17.65
CA ASP A 116 2.85 15.28 -17.26
C ASP A 116 2.66 14.12 -18.26
N THR A 117 2.94 14.33 -19.54
CA THR A 117 2.96 13.28 -20.56
C THR A 117 4.03 12.23 -20.22
N ILE A 118 5.23 12.68 -19.84
CA ILE A 118 6.32 11.77 -19.41
C ILE A 118 5.92 11.03 -18.16
N ALA A 119 5.47 11.76 -17.13
CA ALA A 119 5.09 11.17 -15.85
C ALA A 119 4.00 10.10 -16.02
N ASN A 120 2.92 10.40 -16.76
CA ASN A 120 1.83 9.46 -16.96
C ASN A 120 2.28 8.22 -17.76
N ARG A 121 3.06 8.40 -18.83
CA ARG A 121 3.60 7.29 -19.63
C ARG A 121 4.35 6.28 -18.74
N TYR A 122 5.21 6.75 -17.87
CA TYR A 122 6.04 5.87 -17.03
C TYR A 122 5.33 5.40 -15.75
N ILE A 123 4.28 6.07 -15.30
CA ILE A 123 3.34 5.53 -14.31
C ILE A 123 2.59 4.34 -14.88
N ASP A 124 2.10 4.44 -16.13
CA ASP A 124 1.42 3.33 -16.80
C ASP A 124 2.37 2.14 -16.97
N SER A 125 3.60 2.39 -17.42
CA SER A 125 4.65 1.36 -17.52
C SER A 125 4.99 0.73 -16.16
N TYR A 126 5.04 1.53 -15.09
CA TYR A 126 5.21 1.01 -13.73
C TYR A 126 4.09 0.03 -13.37
N PHE A 127 2.86 0.40 -13.65
CA PHE A 127 1.72 -0.46 -13.34
C PHE A 127 1.72 -1.75 -14.15
N GLU A 128 2.04 -1.71 -15.43
CA GLU A 128 2.17 -2.91 -16.27
C GLU A 128 3.18 -3.90 -15.68
N VAL A 129 4.36 -3.42 -15.29
CA VAL A 129 5.41 -4.25 -14.70
C VAL A 129 4.99 -4.81 -13.34
N MET A 130 4.40 -3.99 -12.47
CA MET A 130 3.97 -4.46 -11.15
C MET A 130 2.84 -5.47 -11.23
N ASP A 131 1.90 -5.29 -12.15
CA ASP A 131 0.81 -6.26 -12.39
C ASP A 131 1.36 -7.59 -12.93
N ALA A 132 2.32 -7.54 -13.86
CA ALA A 132 3.00 -8.74 -14.38
C ALA A 132 3.76 -9.50 -13.29
N LEU A 133 4.28 -8.80 -12.28
CA LEU A 133 4.93 -9.39 -11.11
C LEU A 133 3.93 -9.87 -10.03
N GLY A 134 2.62 -9.65 -10.22
CA GLY A 134 1.59 -10.01 -9.25
C GLY A 134 1.58 -9.17 -7.98
N VAL A 135 2.22 -7.99 -8.01
CA VAL A 135 2.21 -7.01 -6.91
C VAL A 135 0.83 -6.38 -6.81
N GLN A 136 0.20 -6.44 -5.63
CA GLN A 136 -1.11 -5.82 -5.42
C GLN A 136 -1.02 -4.30 -5.48
N ARG A 137 -2.04 -3.67 -6.06
CA ARG A 137 -2.16 -2.21 -6.07
C ARG A 137 -2.19 -1.65 -4.64
N ALA A 138 -1.58 -0.48 -4.43
CA ALA A 138 -1.74 0.25 -3.18
C ALA A 138 -3.18 0.74 -3.00
N ASP A 139 -3.56 1.03 -1.77
CA ASP A 139 -4.87 1.60 -1.47
C ASP A 139 -4.96 3.06 -1.95
N MET A 140 -3.82 3.76 -1.96
CA MET A 140 -3.71 5.13 -2.48
C MET A 140 -2.35 5.36 -3.14
N TYR A 141 -2.36 6.20 -4.20
CA TYR A 141 -1.17 6.68 -4.91
C TYR A 141 -1.17 8.21 -4.97
N PRO A 142 -0.83 8.92 -3.88
CA PRO A 142 -0.71 10.37 -3.91
C PRO A 142 0.41 10.78 -4.88
N ARG A 143 0.19 11.87 -5.61
CA ARG A 143 1.15 12.47 -6.55
C ARG A 143 1.63 13.81 -6.01
N VAL A 144 2.89 14.12 -6.20
CA VAL A 144 3.44 15.44 -5.81
C VAL A 144 2.67 16.56 -6.51
N SER A 145 2.40 16.41 -7.81
CA SER A 145 1.69 17.42 -8.61
C SER A 145 0.30 17.78 -8.08
N THR A 146 -0.36 16.88 -7.38
CA THR A 146 -1.70 17.11 -6.82
C THR A 146 -1.68 17.59 -5.36
N HIS A 147 -0.50 17.71 -4.74
CA HIS A 147 -0.33 18.08 -3.32
C HIS A 147 0.61 19.28 -3.13
N ILE A 148 0.83 20.08 -4.18
CA ILE A 148 1.74 21.25 -4.10
C ILE A 148 1.28 22.23 -3.03
N ASP A 149 -0.01 22.52 -2.95
CA ASP A 149 -0.54 23.46 -1.95
C ASP A 149 -0.36 22.92 -0.52
N ASP A 150 -0.55 21.63 -0.31
CA ASP A 150 -0.32 20.98 0.99
C ASP A 150 1.18 21.02 1.37
N ILE A 151 2.07 20.82 0.41
CA ILE A 151 3.52 20.89 0.59
C ILE A 151 3.91 22.31 0.98
N ILE A 152 3.41 23.34 0.27
CA ILE A 152 3.67 24.76 0.58
C ILE A 152 3.15 25.10 1.98
N ALA A 153 1.96 24.65 2.35
CA ALA A 153 1.39 24.91 3.67
C ALA A 153 2.24 24.27 4.78
N MET A 154 2.74 23.06 4.55
CA MET A 154 3.64 22.37 5.48
C MET A 154 4.98 23.11 5.62
N ILE A 155 5.60 23.53 4.52
CA ILE A 155 6.87 24.29 4.50
C ILE A 155 6.70 25.59 5.31
N LYS A 156 5.65 26.36 5.05
CA LYS A 156 5.35 27.59 5.82
C LYS A 156 5.23 27.30 7.32
N THR A 157 4.53 26.23 7.68
CA THR A 157 4.39 25.82 9.08
C THR A 157 5.74 25.49 9.73
N LEU A 158 6.66 24.87 8.99
CA LEU A 158 8.00 24.55 9.48
C LEU A 158 8.84 25.81 9.66
N ILE A 159 8.75 26.77 8.74
CA ILE A 159 9.44 28.08 8.86
C ILE A 159 8.88 28.84 10.09
N ASP A 160 7.56 28.95 10.23
CA ASP A 160 6.91 29.65 11.35
C ASP A 160 7.29 29.06 12.72
N LYS A 161 7.55 27.74 12.76
CA LYS A 161 8.01 27.04 13.98
C LYS A 161 9.52 27.09 14.19
N GLY A 162 10.28 27.69 13.28
CA GLY A 162 11.74 27.76 13.35
C GLY A 162 12.48 26.46 13.04
N TYR A 163 11.83 25.49 12.41
CA TYR A 163 12.46 24.24 11.98
C TYR A 163 13.02 24.31 10.57
N ALA A 164 12.58 25.26 9.76
CA ALA A 164 13.07 25.51 8.42
C ALA A 164 13.46 26.98 8.25
N TYR A 165 14.35 27.26 7.31
CA TYR A 165 14.83 28.61 7.02
C TYR A 165 15.01 28.82 5.52
N GLU A 166 14.87 30.07 5.08
CA GLU A 166 15.11 30.48 3.71
C GLU A 166 16.56 30.91 3.52
N LEU A 167 17.19 30.47 2.42
CA LEU A 167 18.50 30.90 2.00
C LEU A 167 18.58 30.92 0.47
N ASP A 168 18.91 32.06 -0.11
CA ASP A 168 19.11 32.26 -1.56
C ASP A 168 17.91 31.82 -2.44
N GLY A 169 16.68 31.88 -1.91
CA GLY A 169 15.44 31.49 -2.60
C GLY A 169 15.03 30.02 -2.42
N ASP A 170 15.83 29.23 -1.72
CA ASP A 170 15.54 27.86 -1.32
C ASP A 170 15.09 27.79 0.15
N VAL A 171 14.41 26.71 0.53
CA VAL A 171 14.04 26.45 1.92
C VAL A 171 14.73 25.17 2.39
N TYR A 172 15.40 25.27 3.51
CA TYR A 172 16.11 24.18 4.16
C TYR A 172 15.47 23.82 5.50
N TYR A 173 15.49 22.49 5.81
CA TYR A 173 14.96 21.92 7.05
C TYR A 173 16.06 21.20 7.84
#